data_3dd489db80bb0e2d5ab4affabeb9a451
#
_entry.id   3dd489db80bb0e2d5ab4affabeb9a451
#
_cell.length_a   1.000
_cell.length_b   1.000
_cell.length_c   1.000
_cell.angle_alpha   90.00
_cell.angle_beta   90.00
_cell.angle_gamma   90.00
#
_symmetry.space_group_name_H-M   'P 1'
#
loop_
_entity.id
_entity.type
_entity.pdbx_description
1 polymer ?
#
loop_
_entity_poly.entity_id
_entity_poly.type
_entity_poly.pdbx_seq_one_letter_code
_entity_poly.pdbx_strand_id
1 'polypeptide(L)'
;GVCNGDATIDPYWYDEDEDGLGTGNSQDFCSTDIDAGWVDNNNDPDDSCFSNVFDCADVCDGDAFIQTYWYDSDGDGMGGETSNDFCTADVPFGWVLNNNDEDDDCYSNYHDCAGICNGFAQVNTYCMDTDNDDLGNPDTETGYCDATVADGWVEDCSDEDDDCYSNDHDCEGICDGSALLDNCDTCDSDPENDCVQDCAGTWGGDLVDDECGI
;
A
#
# COMPACT_ATOMS: atom_id res chain seq x y z
N GLY A 1 -9.97 59.39 55.38
CA GLY A 1 -11.03 59.41 56.37
C GLY A 1 -10.58 58.73 57.67
N VAL A 2 -11.27 58.94 58.73
CA VAL A 2 -11.09 58.23 60.01
C VAL A 2 -12.29 57.35 60.19
N CYS A 3 -12.09 55.99 60.26
CA CYS A 3 -13.13 55.05 60.51
C CYS A 3 -13.73 55.27 61.92
N ASN A 4 -15.05 55.01 62.07
CA ASN A 4 -15.72 55.17 63.39
C ASN A 4 -15.69 53.86 64.20
N GLY A 5 -15.43 53.98 65.52
CA GLY A 5 -15.41 52.85 66.47
C GLY A 5 -14.17 51.96 66.33
N ASP A 6 -14.34 50.65 66.37
CA ASP A 6 -13.29 49.64 66.29
C ASP A 6 -12.96 49.23 64.83
N ALA A 7 -13.50 49.93 63.78
CA ALA A 7 -13.25 49.63 62.36
C ALA A 7 -11.79 50.01 61.99
N THR A 8 -11.17 49.15 61.17
CA THR A 8 -9.80 49.37 60.65
C THR A 8 -9.89 49.90 59.22
N ILE A 9 -8.82 50.49 58.74
CA ILE A 9 -8.61 50.84 57.33
C ILE A 9 -7.72 49.73 56.74
N ASP A 10 -8.30 48.97 55.82
CA ASP A 10 -7.63 47.83 55.18
C ASP A 10 -7.67 47.97 53.67
N PRO A 11 -6.68 47.39 52.93
CA PRO A 11 -6.68 47.37 51.50
C PRO A 11 -7.65 46.31 50.98
N TYR A 12 -8.44 46.67 49.96
CA TYR A 12 -9.32 45.80 49.22
C TYR A 12 -8.99 45.88 47.74
N TRP A 13 -9.32 44.81 47.01
CA TRP A 13 -9.10 44.68 45.57
C TRP A 13 -10.44 44.53 44.87
N TYR A 14 -10.52 45.05 43.64
CA TYR A 14 -11.74 44.95 42.86
C TYR A 14 -11.91 43.54 42.33
N ASP A 15 -13.12 43.04 42.34
CA ASP A 15 -13.59 41.72 41.91
C ASP A 15 -14.59 41.96 40.79
N GLU A 16 -14.17 41.85 39.51
CA GLU A 16 -15.00 42.17 38.34
C GLU A 16 -15.98 41.08 38.01
N ASP A 17 -15.59 39.82 38.18
CA ASP A 17 -16.38 38.63 37.80
C ASP A 17 -17.19 38.05 38.97
N GLU A 18 -17.06 38.61 40.16
CA GLU A 18 -17.78 38.28 41.39
C GLU A 18 -17.52 36.83 41.90
N ASP A 19 -16.31 36.29 41.70
CA ASP A 19 -15.91 34.98 42.21
C ASP A 19 -15.43 35.00 43.65
N GLY A 20 -15.27 36.19 44.24
CA GLY A 20 -14.77 36.42 45.59
C GLY A 20 -13.27 36.59 45.68
N LEU A 21 -12.56 36.64 44.57
CA LEU A 21 -11.14 36.97 44.48
C LEU A 21 -10.98 38.30 43.77
N GLY A 22 -10.00 39.08 44.15
CA GLY A 22 -9.75 40.38 43.55
C GLY A 22 -8.37 40.46 42.92
N THR A 23 -8.19 41.43 42.04
CA THR A 23 -6.92 41.66 41.34
C THR A 23 -6.54 43.15 41.23
N GLY A 24 -5.35 43.41 40.70
CA GLY A 24 -4.89 44.78 40.38
C GLY A 24 -4.43 45.61 41.53
N ASN A 25 -4.82 46.89 41.54
CA ASN A 25 -4.42 47.86 42.59
C ASN A 25 -5.44 47.88 43.72
N SER A 26 -4.95 47.84 44.96
CA SER A 26 -5.82 47.96 46.13
C SER A 26 -6.30 49.39 46.35
N GLN A 27 -7.49 49.48 46.94
CA GLN A 27 -8.01 50.72 47.51
C GLN A 27 -8.30 50.52 49.01
N ASP A 28 -8.02 51.54 49.81
CA ASP A 28 -8.24 51.45 51.24
C ASP A 28 -9.68 51.80 51.60
N PHE A 29 -10.39 50.85 52.26
CA PHE A 29 -11.74 51.07 52.81
C PHE A 29 -11.76 50.88 54.32
N CYS A 30 -12.78 51.49 54.94
CA CYS A 30 -13.11 51.13 56.33
C CYS A 30 -13.75 49.75 56.33
N SER A 31 -13.35 48.83 57.20
CA SER A 31 -13.85 47.44 57.29
C SER A 31 -15.38 47.33 57.49
N THR A 32 -16.05 48.44 57.82
CA THR A 32 -17.51 48.55 57.99
C THR A 32 -18.21 49.28 56.84
N ASP A 33 -17.47 49.76 55.83
CA ASP A 33 -18.03 50.56 54.72
C ASP A 33 -17.25 50.27 53.44
N ILE A 34 -17.42 49.02 52.97
CA ILE A 34 -16.77 48.50 51.77
C ILE A 34 -17.78 48.59 50.61
N ASP A 35 -17.37 49.18 49.51
CA ASP A 35 -18.18 49.25 48.31
C ASP A 35 -18.39 47.84 47.70
N ALA A 36 -19.51 47.62 47.04
CA ALA A 36 -19.80 46.35 46.36
C ALA A 36 -18.76 46.08 45.26
N GLY A 37 -18.36 44.79 45.10
CA GLY A 37 -17.34 44.39 44.15
C GLY A 37 -15.92 44.56 44.64
N TRP A 38 -15.68 44.80 45.98
CA TRP A 38 -14.37 44.84 46.56
C TRP A 38 -14.21 43.72 47.60
N VAL A 39 -13.11 42.99 47.52
CA VAL A 39 -12.75 41.85 48.38
C VAL A 39 -11.42 42.07 49.10
N ASP A 40 -11.19 41.33 50.19
CA ASP A 40 -10.03 41.46 51.08
C ASP A 40 -8.80 40.66 50.64
N ASN A 41 -8.75 40.24 49.38
CA ASN A 41 -7.64 39.46 48.85
C ASN A 41 -7.26 39.89 47.44
N ASN A 42 -6.03 39.55 47.01
CA ASN A 42 -5.48 39.78 45.68
C ASN A 42 -5.03 38.43 45.07
N ASN A 43 -5.96 37.48 44.99
CA ASN A 43 -5.62 36.11 44.62
C ASN A 43 -6.22 35.70 43.27
N ASP A 44 -6.86 36.63 42.57
CA ASP A 44 -7.47 36.35 41.28
C ASP A 44 -6.41 36.36 40.17
N PRO A 45 -6.26 35.23 39.46
CA PRO A 45 -5.40 35.11 38.29
C PRO A 45 -5.95 35.83 37.07
N ASP A 46 -7.29 35.88 36.90
CA ASP A 46 -7.95 36.53 35.77
C ASP A 46 -9.37 36.99 36.13
N ASP A 47 -9.48 38.28 36.48
CA ASP A 47 -10.70 39.01 36.92
C ASP A 47 -11.82 39.07 35.86
N SER A 48 -11.69 38.31 34.78
CA SER A 48 -12.71 38.12 33.74
C SER A 48 -13.23 36.69 33.66
N CYS A 49 -12.74 35.79 34.53
CA CYS A 49 -13.06 34.37 34.48
C CYS A 49 -13.48 33.81 35.83
N PHE A 50 -14.78 33.82 36.13
CA PHE A 50 -15.37 33.44 37.40
C PHE A 50 -14.90 32.09 37.97
N SER A 51 -14.61 31.11 37.13
CA SER A 51 -14.14 29.79 37.57
C SER A 51 -12.63 29.70 37.73
N ASN A 52 -11.89 30.65 37.15
CA ASN A 52 -10.44 30.62 36.99
C ASN A 52 -9.92 29.31 36.32
N VAL A 53 -10.79 28.62 35.55
CA VAL A 53 -10.49 27.39 34.84
C VAL A 53 -10.46 27.69 33.35
N PHE A 54 -9.32 27.42 32.72
CA PHE A 54 -9.12 27.65 31.30
C PHE A 54 -8.96 26.30 30.55
N ASP A 55 -9.51 26.25 29.37
CA ASP A 55 -9.25 25.15 28.47
C ASP A 55 -7.86 25.27 27.81
N CYS A 56 -7.49 24.31 26.95
CA CYS A 56 -6.20 24.34 26.27
C CYS A 56 -6.06 25.45 25.21
N ALA A 57 -7.12 26.18 24.90
CA ALA A 57 -7.13 27.34 24.02
C ALA A 57 -7.16 28.68 24.79
N ASP A 58 -6.91 28.65 26.11
CA ASP A 58 -6.99 29.78 27.02
C ASP A 58 -8.40 30.44 27.06
N VAL A 59 -9.45 29.65 26.84
CA VAL A 59 -10.83 30.12 26.97
C VAL A 59 -11.36 29.74 28.34
N CYS A 60 -11.86 30.76 29.10
CA CYS A 60 -12.48 30.56 30.40
C CYS A 60 -13.70 29.64 30.28
N ASP A 61 -13.76 28.57 31.10
CA ASP A 61 -14.78 27.55 31.06
C ASP A 61 -14.98 26.92 29.65
N GLY A 62 -13.95 26.96 28.81
CA GLY A 62 -14.00 26.39 27.47
C GLY A 62 -14.03 24.85 27.47
N ASP A 63 -14.49 24.30 26.38
CA ASP A 63 -14.63 22.86 26.19
C ASP A 63 -13.45 22.21 25.43
N ALA A 64 -12.44 22.98 25.05
CA ALA A 64 -11.30 22.44 24.32
C ALA A 64 -10.38 21.63 25.25
N PHE A 65 -9.85 20.54 24.74
CA PHE A 65 -8.96 19.64 25.48
C PHE A 65 -7.81 19.15 24.61
N ILE A 66 -6.76 18.68 25.25
CA ILE A 66 -5.63 18.06 24.55
C ILE A 66 -6.00 16.66 24.11
N GLN A 67 -5.77 16.37 22.81
CA GLN A 67 -6.03 15.07 22.20
C GLN A 67 -4.91 14.70 21.24
N THR A 68 -4.62 13.39 21.14
CA THR A 68 -3.63 12.86 20.20
C THR A 68 -4.21 12.80 18.79
N TYR A 69 -3.44 13.27 17.83
CA TYR A 69 -3.69 13.21 16.40
C TYR A 69 -2.53 12.55 15.69
N TRP A 70 -2.78 12.03 14.50
CA TRP A 70 -1.80 11.38 13.64
C TRP A 70 -1.66 12.16 12.34
N TYR A 71 -0.42 12.24 11.84
CA TYR A 71 -0.15 12.96 10.60
C TYR A 71 -0.60 12.14 9.40
N ASP A 72 -1.32 12.78 8.49
CA ASP A 72 -1.85 12.28 7.23
C ASP A 72 -1.00 12.90 6.12
N SER A 73 -0.05 12.11 5.59
CA SER A 73 0.97 12.58 4.65
C SER A 73 0.44 12.68 3.23
N ASP A 74 -0.38 11.73 2.81
CA ASP A 74 -0.91 11.62 1.46
C ASP A 74 -2.30 12.25 1.27
N GLY A 75 -2.98 12.58 2.37
CA GLY A 75 -4.24 13.32 2.37
C GLY A 75 -5.49 12.47 2.15
N ASP A 76 -5.44 11.16 2.47
CA ASP A 76 -6.58 10.24 2.31
C ASP A 76 -7.56 10.27 3.49
N GLY A 77 -7.20 10.96 4.60
CA GLY A 77 -7.98 11.07 5.82
C GLY A 77 -7.66 10.00 6.87
N MET A 78 -6.66 9.18 6.62
CA MET A 78 -6.08 8.26 7.58
C MET A 78 -4.69 8.77 7.99
N GLY A 79 -4.28 8.54 9.22
CA GLY A 79 -2.98 8.97 9.71
C GLY A 79 -2.04 7.81 9.85
N GLY A 80 -0.76 8.07 9.61
CA GLY A 80 0.31 7.11 9.71
C GLY A 80 0.83 6.91 11.15
N GLU A 81 2.12 6.59 11.29
CA GLU A 81 2.72 6.30 12.60
C GLU A 81 3.10 7.56 13.41
N THR A 82 3.19 8.73 12.76
CA THR A 82 3.60 9.97 13.41
C THR A 82 2.44 10.59 14.17
N SER A 83 2.56 10.70 15.48
CA SER A 83 1.53 11.31 16.34
C SER A 83 2.03 12.50 17.13
N ASN A 84 1.10 13.39 17.45
CA ASN A 84 1.34 14.52 18.37
C ASN A 84 0.04 14.90 19.08
N ASP A 85 0.20 15.58 20.22
CA ASP A 85 -0.92 16.06 21.01
C ASP A 85 -1.21 17.52 20.69
N PHE A 86 -2.45 17.81 20.32
CA PHE A 86 -2.92 19.17 20.04
C PHE A 86 -4.15 19.51 20.85
N CYS A 87 -4.34 20.80 21.09
CA CYS A 87 -5.62 21.32 21.57
C CYS A 87 -6.68 21.15 20.47
N THR A 88 -7.84 20.63 20.83
CA THR A 88 -8.94 20.38 19.85
C THR A 88 -9.44 21.65 19.14
N ALA A 89 -9.16 22.82 19.72
CA ALA A 89 -9.48 24.12 19.13
C ALA A 89 -8.44 24.61 18.10
N ASP A 90 -7.24 24.03 18.07
CA ASP A 90 -6.13 24.47 17.21
C ASP A 90 -5.34 23.29 16.66
N VAL A 91 -6.01 22.44 15.88
CA VAL A 91 -5.38 21.31 15.23
C VAL A 91 -4.83 21.74 13.87
N PRO A 92 -3.52 21.55 13.62
CA PRO A 92 -2.93 21.91 12.34
C PRO A 92 -3.50 21.07 11.17
N PHE A 93 -3.45 21.64 9.97
CA PHE A 93 -3.84 20.91 8.77
C PHE A 93 -2.95 19.66 8.55
N GLY A 94 -3.57 18.56 8.07
CA GLY A 94 -2.88 17.29 7.85
C GLY A 94 -2.78 16.40 9.10
N TRP A 95 -3.53 16.70 10.16
CA TRP A 95 -3.61 15.86 11.34
C TRP A 95 -5.03 15.32 11.53
N VAL A 96 -5.15 14.01 11.71
CA VAL A 96 -6.42 13.28 11.82
C VAL A 96 -6.52 12.49 13.12
N LEU A 97 -7.73 12.04 13.46
CA LEU A 97 -8.03 11.36 14.74
C LEU A 97 -7.75 9.84 14.74
N ASN A 98 -7.27 9.29 13.66
CA ASN A 98 -7.02 7.86 13.54
C ASN A 98 -5.60 7.60 13.01
N ASN A 99 -5.10 6.39 13.25
CA ASN A 99 -3.82 5.89 12.77
C ASN A 99 -4.00 4.59 11.97
N ASN A 100 -4.98 4.58 11.08
CA ASN A 100 -5.36 3.38 10.34
C ASN A 100 -4.69 3.28 8.96
N ASP A 101 -3.78 4.20 8.65
CA ASP A 101 -3.06 4.19 7.39
C ASP A 101 -1.97 3.11 7.39
N GLU A 102 -2.03 2.22 6.40
CA GLU A 102 -1.06 1.16 6.20
C GLU A 102 0.17 1.65 5.42
N ASP A 103 -0.01 2.68 4.58
CA ASP A 103 1.07 3.32 3.82
C ASP A 103 0.79 4.81 3.60
N ASP A 104 1.26 5.65 4.51
CA ASP A 104 1.11 7.11 4.58
C ASP A 104 1.74 7.89 3.39
N ASP A 105 2.25 7.17 2.40
CA ASP A 105 2.74 7.69 1.12
C ASP A 105 1.85 7.22 -0.06
N CYS A 106 0.78 6.46 0.20
CA CYS A 106 -0.08 5.87 -0.84
C CYS A 106 -1.57 6.10 -0.59
N TYR A 107 -2.13 7.17 -1.09
CA TYR A 107 -3.52 7.63 -0.92
C TYR A 107 -4.62 6.56 -0.98
N SER A 108 -4.42 5.50 -1.70
CA SER A 108 -5.41 4.41 -1.83
C SER A 108 -5.12 3.22 -0.94
N ASN A 109 -3.95 3.15 -0.32
CA ASN A 109 -3.41 1.99 0.37
C ASN A 109 -3.39 0.72 -0.50
N TYR A 110 -3.49 0.88 -1.84
CA TYR A 110 -3.49 -0.21 -2.80
C TYR A 110 -2.19 -0.23 -3.62
N HIS A 111 -1.50 -1.36 -3.60
CA HIS A 111 -0.29 -1.61 -4.37
C HIS A 111 -0.51 -2.70 -5.41
N ASP A 112 0.09 -2.55 -6.57
CA ASP A 112 0.13 -3.61 -7.56
C ASP A 112 1.13 -4.72 -7.15
N CYS A 113 1.25 -5.76 -7.95
CA CYS A 113 2.16 -6.86 -7.64
C CYS A 113 3.65 -6.49 -7.68
N ALA A 114 4.00 -5.34 -8.24
CA ALA A 114 5.35 -4.77 -8.22
C ALA A 114 5.59 -3.85 -7.01
N GLY A 115 4.59 -3.67 -6.13
CA GLY A 115 4.65 -2.80 -4.97
C GLY A 115 4.52 -1.31 -5.30
N ILE A 116 3.95 -0.97 -6.45
CA ILE A 116 3.72 0.42 -6.87
C ILE A 116 2.33 0.87 -6.42
N CYS A 117 2.28 1.97 -5.65
CA CYS A 117 1.01 2.57 -5.24
C CYS A 117 0.15 2.93 -6.47
N ASN A 118 -1.10 2.44 -6.48
CA ASN A 118 -2.02 2.59 -7.61
C ASN A 118 -1.45 2.10 -8.95
N GLY A 119 -0.49 1.18 -8.93
CA GLY A 119 0.09 0.59 -10.12
C GLY A 119 -0.89 -0.32 -10.86
N PHE A 120 -0.49 -0.76 -12.05
CA PHE A 120 -1.30 -1.57 -12.95
C PHE A 120 -0.73 -2.96 -13.19
N ALA A 121 0.42 -3.28 -12.61
CA ALA A 121 1.05 -4.57 -12.78
C ALA A 121 0.17 -5.70 -12.20
N GLN A 122 0.10 -6.80 -12.91
CA GLN A 122 -0.75 -7.95 -12.57
C GLN A 122 0.06 -9.23 -12.48
N VAL A 123 -0.42 -10.17 -11.70
CA VAL A 123 0.14 -11.52 -11.67
C VAL A 123 -0.49 -12.31 -12.83
N ASN A 124 0.33 -12.66 -13.83
CA ASN A 124 -0.01 -13.53 -14.94
C ASN A 124 0.70 -14.87 -14.82
N THR A 125 0.21 -15.87 -15.56
CA THR A 125 0.87 -17.18 -15.65
C THR A 125 1.94 -17.13 -16.73
N TYR A 126 3.10 -17.66 -16.39
CA TYR A 126 4.25 -17.80 -17.30
C TYR A 126 4.79 -19.22 -17.23
N CYS A 127 5.39 -19.65 -18.30
CA CYS A 127 6.09 -20.93 -18.42
C CYS A 127 7.55 -20.72 -18.80
N MET A 128 8.43 -21.60 -18.38
CA MET A 128 9.85 -21.54 -18.70
C MET A 128 10.05 -21.97 -20.15
N ASP A 129 10.78 -21.15 -20.91
CA ASP A 129 11.19 -21.36 -22.29
C ASP A 129 12.67 -21.69 -22.28
N THR A 130 13.02 -22.96 -22.51
CA THR A 130 14.39 -23.46 -22.37
C THR A 130 15.17 -23.37 -23.68
N ASP A 131 14.50 -23.59 -24.80
CA ASP A 131 15.12 -23.60 -26.14
C ASP A 131 15.00 -22.27 -26.88
N ASN A 132 14.26 -21.31 -26.32
CA ASN A 132 14.07 -19.95 -26.79
C ASN A 132 13.30 -19.85 -28.12
N ASP A 133 12.23 -20.60 -28.25
CA ASP A 133 11.30 -20.53 -29.38
C ASP A 133 10.07 -19.64 -29.14
N ASP A 134 10.00 -18.96 -27.98
CA ASP A 134 8.90 -18.14 -27.48
C ASP A 134 7.69 -18.98 -27.00
N LEU A 135 7.78 -20.30 -26.92
CA LEU A 135 6.84 -21.18 -26.25
C LEU A 135 7.46 -21.69 -24.95
N GLY A 136 6.64 -21.95 -23.96
CA GLY A 136 7.12 -22.40 -22.67
C GLY A 136 6.50 -23.73 -22.26
N ASN A 137 7.25 -24.49 -21.47
CA ASN A 137 6.87 -25.78 -20.96
C ASN A 137 5.64 -25.70 -20.04
N PRO A 138 4.50 -26.31 -20.40
CA PRO A 138 3.27 -26.26 -19.61
C PRO A 138 3.41 -26.87 -18.20
N ASP A 139 4.38 -27.72 -17.97
CA ASP A 139 4.63 -28.32 -16.65
C ASP A 139 5.34 -27.36 -15.68
N THR A 140 5.76 -26.19 -16.15
CA THR A 140 6.48 -25.17 -15.35
C THR A 140 5.60 -23.98 -14.94
N GLU A 141 4.30 -24.00 -15.27
CA GLU A 141 3.37 -22.89 -14.99
C GLU A 141 3.57 -22.25 -13.63
N THR A 142 3.84 -20.96 -13.63
CA THR A 142 4.10 -20.17 -12.41
C THR A 142 3.53 -18.76 -12.56
N GLY A 143 2.96 -18.22 -11.46
CA GLY A 143 2.48 -16.84 -11.41
C GLY A 143 3.63 -15.86 -11.16
N TYR A 144 3.86 -14.95 -12.08
CA TYR A 144 4.78 -13.82 -11.91
C TYR A 144 4.06 -12.49 -12.10
N CYS A 145 4.56 -11.47 -11.42
CA CYS A 145 4.16 -10.10 -11.69
C CYS A 145 4.72 -9.67 -13.06
N ASP A 146 3.86 -9.22 -13.98
CA ASP A 146 4.23 -8.85 -15.35
C ASP A 146 5.31 -7.77 -15.45
N ALA A 147 5.41 -6.90 -14.42
CA ALA A 147 6.46 -5.88 -14.31
C ALA A 147 7.83 -6.43 -13.88
N THR A 148 7.92 -7.67 -13.40
CA THR A 148 9.15 -8.25 -12.80
C THR A 148 9.45 -9.66 -13.26
N VAL A 149 8.88 -10.08 -14.38
CA VAL A 149 9.15 -11.39 -14.98
C VAL A 149 10.64 -11.53 -15.31
N ALA A 150 11.21 -12.66 -14.96
CA ALA A 150 12.60 -12.97 -15.27
C ALA A 150 12.78 -13.36 -16.75
N ASP A 151 13.98 -13.17 -17.28
CA ASP A 151 14.31 -13.63 -18.63
C ASP A 151 14.11 -15.16 -18.74
N GLY A 152 13.63 -15.63 -19.89
CA GLY A 152 13.38 -17.05 -20.17
C GLY A 152 12.01 -17.54 -19.66
N TRP A 153 11.08 -16.62 -19.33
CA TRP A 153 9.69 -16.94 -19.01
C TRP A 153 8.76 -16.27 -20.02
N VAL A 154 7.85 -17.03 -20.60
CA VAL A 154 6.91 -16.61 -21.64
C VAL A 154 5.47 -16.85 -21.22
N GLU A 155 4.52 -16.10 -21.78
CA GLU A 155 3.08 -16.25 -21.48
C GLU A 155 2.43 -17.44 -22.22
N ASP A 156 3.02 -17.87 -23.33
CA ASP A 156 2.52 -19.01 -24.10
C ASP A 156 3.10 -20.31 -23.55
N CYS A 157 2.29 -21.08 -22.88
CA CYS A 157 2.64 -22.36 -22.25
C CYS A 157 2.26 -23.56 -23.14
N SER A 158 2.45 -23.46 -24.44
CA SER A 158 2.01 -24.50 -25.39
C SER A 158 3.15 -25.29 -26.02
N ASP A 159 4.34 -25.21 -25.47
CA ASP A 159 5.49 -25.97 -25.96
C ASP A 159 5.32 -27.47 -25.73
N GLU A 160 5.45 -28.28 -26.82
CA GLU A 160 5.35 -29.71 -26.78
C GLU A 160 6.68 -30.38 -26.41
N ASP A 161 7.81 -29.75 -26.74
CA ASP A 161 9.18 -30.19 -26.38
C ASP A 161 10.15 -29.05 -26.16
N ASP A 162 10.24 -28.58 -24.91
CA ASP A 162 11.04 -27.46 -24.39
C ASP A 162 12.58 -27.61 -24.56
N ASP A 163 13.00 -28.68 -25.22
CA ASP A 163 14.39 -28.94 -25.63
C ASP A 163 14.55 -28.89 -27.18
N CYS A 164 13.46 -28.60 -27.93
CA CYS A 164 13.44 -28.64 -29.37
C CYS A 164 12.81 -27.40 -30.03
N TYR A 165 13.64 -26.41 -30.36
CA TYR A 165 13.24 -25.08 -30.88
C TYR A 165 12.18 -25.10 -32.01
N SER A 166 12.15 -26.11 -32.87
CA SER A 166 11.19 -26.21 -33.94
C SER A 166 9.92 -26.97 -33.56
N ASN A 167 9.95 -27.71 -32.46
CA ASN A 167 8.95 -28.71 -32.07
C ASN A 167 8.74 -29.80 -33.14
N ASP A 168 9.62 -29.86 -34.15
CA ASP A 168 9.59 -30.86 -35.22
C ASP A 168 10.58 -31.98 -34.96
N HIS A 169 10.10 -33.21 -34.97
CA HIS A 169 10.90 -34.42 -34.80
C HIS A 169 10.89 -35.29 -36.05
N ASP A 170 12.02 -35.87 -36.35
CA ASP A 170 12.06 -36.91 -37.38
C ASP A 170 11.41 -38.22 -36.90
N CYS A 171 11.34 -39.22 -37.76
CA CYS A 171 10.71 -40.51 -37.43
C CYS A 171 11.50 -41.29 -36.36
N GLU A 172 12.74 -40.94 -36.03
CA GLU A 172 13.51 -41.49 -34.92
C GLU A 172 13.28 -40.70 -33.60
N GLY A 173 12.50 -39.58 -33.64
CA GLY A 173 12.25 -38.71 -32.51
C GLY A 173 13.38 -37.76 -32.21
N ILE A 174 14.21 -37.45 -33.19
CA ILE A 174 15.31 -36.48 -33.05
C ILE A 174 14.83 -35.12 -33.52
N CYS A 175 14.99 -34.10 -32.64
CA CYS A 175 14.66 -32.73 -32.97
C CYS A 175 15.41 -32.26 -34.22
N ASP A 176 14.71 -31.66 -35.18
CA ASP A 176 15.26 -31.22 -36.47
C ASP A 176 16.07 -32.32 -37.19
N GLY A 177 15.77 -33.57 -36.88
CA GLY A 177 16.42 -34.71 -37.50
C GLY A 177 16.11 -34.84 -38.97
N SER A 178 16.84 -35.71 -39.69
CA SER A 178 16.72 -35.90 -41.11
C SER A 178 16.22 -37.29 -41.48
N ALA A 179 15.92 -38.15 -40.52
CA ALA A 179 15.42 -39.46 -40.76
C ALA A 179 13.99 -39.42 -41.33
N LEU A 180 13.75 -40.16 -42.38
CA LEU A 180 12.45 -40.25 -43.02
C LEU A 180 11.94 -41.68 -42.94
N LEU A 181 10.61 -41.84 -42.79
CA LEU A 181 9.97 -43.12 -42.86
C LEU A 181 9.78 -43.50 -44.33
N ASP A 182 10.44 -44.58 -44.76
CA ASP A 182 10.28 -45.09 -46.11
C ASP A 182 8.94 -45.86 -46.27
N ASN A 183 8.66 -46.29 -47.49
CA ASN A 183 7.42 -47.03 -47.81
C ASN A 183 7.40 -48.47 -47.29
N CYS A 184 8.45 -48.91 -46.62
CA CYS A 184 8.55 -50.23 -45.97
C CYS A 184 8.65 -50.12 -44.46
N ASP A 185 8.23 -48.96 -43.89
CA ASP A 185 8.24 -48.68 -42.46
C ASP A 185 9.64 -48.68 -41.83
N THR A 186 10.71 -48.42 -42.64
CA THR A 186 12.04 -48.17 -42.09
C THR A 186 12.26 -46.69 -41.89
N CYS A 187 12.66 -46.31 -40.69
CA CYS A 187 12.97 -44.92 -40.36
C CYS A 187 14.51 -44.76 -40.29
N ASP A 188 15.10 -44.04 -41.23
CA ASP A 188 16.49 -43.63 -41.19
C ASP A 188 16.80 -42.46 -42.15
N SER A 189 18.05 -42.06 -42.24
CA SER A 189 18.53 -40.97 -43.11
C SER A 189 19.27 -41.51 -44.36
N ASP A 190 19.24 -42.78 -44.63
CA ASP A 190 19.97 -43.42 -45.74
C ASP A 190 19.07 -43.73 -46.92
N PRO A 191 19.01 -42.89 -47.97
CA PRO A 191 18.14 -43.10 -49.14
C PRO A 191 18.60 -44.29 -50.02
N GLU A 192 19.75 -44.90 -49.73
CA GLU A 192 20.21 -46.02 -50.50
C GLU A 192 19.56 -47.34 -50.08
N ASN A 193 18.96 -47.38 -48.88
CA ASN A 193 18.25 -48.55 -48.37
C ASN A 193 16.71 -48.42 -48.52
N ASP A 194 16.22 -47.24 -48.98
CA ASP A 194 14.80 -47.00 -49.22
C ASP A 194 14.25 -48.11 -50.14
N CYS A 195 13.13 -48.65 -49.74
CA CYS A 195 12.53 -49.66 -50.56
C CYS A 195 11.93 -49.12 -51.87
N VAL A 196 12.13 -49.90 -52.91
CA VAL A 196 11.59 -49.60 -54.24
C VAL A 196 10.42 -50.51 -54.55
N GLN A 197 9.50 -50.05 -55.42
CA GLN A 197 8.41 -50.92 -55.91
C GLN A 197 8.95 -51.99 -56.87
N ASP A 198 8.46 -53.21 -56.72
CA ASP A 198 8.64 -54.24 -57.70
C ASP A 198 7.77 -53.92 -58.94
N CYS A 199 7.89 -54.76 -59.98
CA CYS A 199 7.11 -54.64 -61.26
C CYS A 199 5.60 -54.82 -61.07
N ALA A 200 5.13 -55.33 -59.93
CA ALA A 200 3.70 -55.44 -59.60
C ALA A 200 3.24 -54.23 -58.75
N GLY A 201 4.13 -53.29 -58.41
CA GLY A 201 3.81 -52.10 -57.63
C GLY A 201 3.84 -52.33 -56.10
N THR A 202 4.43 -53.43 -55.63
CA THR A 202 4.53 -53.77 -54.23
C THR A 202 5.87 -53.15 -53.68
N TRP A 203 5.79 -52.33 -52.64
CA TRP A 203 6.98 -51.81 -52.01
C TRP A 203 7.81 -52.88 -51.30
N GLY A 204 9.13 -52.91 -51.55
CA GLY A 204 10.03 -53.94 -51.03
C GLY A 204 9.74 -55.36 -51.61
N GLY A 205 8.97 -55.46 -52.65
CA GLY A 205 8.68 -56.78 -53.33
C GLY A 205 9.84 -57.28 -54.13
N ASP A 206 9.87 -58.60 -54.40
CA ASP A 206 10.95 -59.31 -55.05
C ASP A 206 10.67 -59.61 -56.54
N LEU A 207 9.53 -59.17 -57.06
CA LEU A 207 9.16 -59.48 -58.41
C LEU A 207 9.97 -58.69 -59.44
N VAL A 208 10.55 -59.38 -60.42
CA VAL A 208 11.31 -58.78 -61.53
C VAL A 208 10.45 -58.73 -62.78
N ASP A 209 10.82 -57.86 -63.76
CA ASP A 209 10.06 -57.61 -64.98
C ASP A 209 9.57 -58.93 -65.74
N ASP A 210 10.41 -59.96 -65.70
CA ASP A 210 10.07 -61.27 -66.34
C ASP A 210 8.89 -61.95 -65.60
N GLU A 211 8.69 -61.76 -64.32
CA GLU A 211 7.65 -62.40 -63.50
C GLU A 211 6.35 -61.58 -63.46
N CYS A 212 6.40 -60.30 -63.79
CA CYS A 212 5.20 -59.46 -63.91
C CYS A 212 4.42 -59.67 -65.23
N GLY A 213 4.89 -60.49 -66.09
CA GLY A 213 4.15 -60.94 -67.26
C GLY A 213 4.14 -60.04 -68.45
N ILE A 214 5.23 -59.31 -68.69
CA ILE A 214 5.41 -58.50 -69.89
C ILE A 214 6.25 -59.30 -70.90
#